data_87532ab0aa89db2e61c679d0bd0c6a64
#
_entry.id   87532ab0aa89db2e61c679d0bd0c6a64
#
_cell.length_a   1.000
_cell.length_b   1.000
_cell.length_c   1.000
_cell.angle_alpha   90.00
_cell.angle_beta   90.00
_cell.angle_gamma   90.00
#
_symmetry.space_group_name_H-M   'P 1'
#
loop_
_entity.id
_entity.type
_entity.pdbx_description
1 polymer ?
#
loop_
_entity_poly.entity_id
_entity_poly.type
_entity_poly.pdbx_seq_one_letter_code
_entity_poly.pdbx_strand_id
1 'polypeptide(L)'
;MALRLLVLGPPGAGKGTQALRIACDHGVPKISTGDMLRDAVTSGSPLGVLIRETMAQGQLVSDDAIVALVRERLHDDDAKKGFVLDGFPRTVAQANALDGLLEGSALAVVEIQVPDEELVRRVRGRRICERCGTTVSAFDGDPALAQECKTCGGRLVQRSDDSEMVVRDRLKVYWRETQPVIGFYEDRPTFRRVDGSVAPVDVYAAIAAAVASVSAER
;
A
#
# COMPACT_ATOMS: atom_id res chain seq x y z
N MET A 1 -14.23 17.00 -6.71
CA MET A 1 -13.25 16.37 -7.65
C MET A 1 -13.03 14.91 -7.27
N ALA A 2 -12.75 14.04 -8.25
CA ALA A 2 -12.41 12.65 -7.97
C ALA A 2 -11.03 12.58 -7.29
N LEU A 3 -10.95 12.01 -6.09
CA LEU A 3 -9.68 11.78 -5.41
C LEU A 3 -8.88 10.71 -6.17
N ARG A 4 -7.68 11.04 -6.61
CA ARG A 4 -6.68 10.08 -7.06
C ARG A 4 -5.43 10.24 -6.20
N LEU A 5 -5.19 9.27 -5.33
CA LEU A 5 -4.09 9.32 -4.37
C LEU A 5 -3.17 8.11 -4.56
N LEU A 6 -1.88 8.38 -4.62
CA LEU A 6 -0.83 7.39 -4.56
C LEU A 6 -0.15 7.46 -3.19
N VAL A 7 -0.11 6.34 -2.46
CA VAL A 7 0.58 6.24 -1.18
C VAL A 7 1.87 5.43 -1.36
N LEU A 8 3.01 6.10 -1.22
CA LEU A 8 4.35 5.53 -1.31
C LEU A 8 4.99 5.35 0.07
N GLY A 9 6.01 4.53 0.15
CA GLY A 9 6.79 4.27 1.36
C GLY A 9 7.18 2.80 1.52
N PRO A 10 8.12 2.48 2.42
CA PRO A 10 8.65 1.13 2.58
C PRO A 10 7.62 0.14 3.18
N PRO A 11 7.88 -1.18 3.10
CA PRO A 11 7.12 -2.19 3.84
C PRO A 11 7.09 -1.86 5.34
N GLY A 12 5.91 -1.88 5.96
CA GLY A 12 5.76 -1.51 7.38
C GLY A 12 5.47 -0.03 7.66
N ALA A 13 5.54 0.86 6.67
CA ALA A 13 5.28 2.29 6.86
C ALA A 13 3.82 2.65 7.21
N GLY A 14 2.88 1.69 7.16
CA GLY A 14 1.47 1.96 7.46
C GLY A 14 0.62 2.34 6.25
N LYS A 15 1.16 2.26 5.02
CA LYS A 15 0.45 2.61 3.78
C LYS A 15 -0.96 2.05 3.70
N GLY A 16 -1.11 0.74 3.86
CA GLY A 16 -2.40 0.06 3.72
C GLY A 16 -3.45 0.52 4.73
N THR A 17 -3.03 0.83 5.97
CA THR A 17 -3.90 1.36 7.03
C THR A 17 -4.40 2.75 6.67
N GLN A 18 -3.49 3.62 6.25
CA GLN A 18 -3.82 5.00 5.87
C GLN A 18 -4.61 5.06 4.57
N ALA A 19 -4.22 4.27 3.57
CA ALA A 19 -4.93 4.16 2.30
C ALA A 19 -6.39 3.71 2.49
N LEU A 20 -6.63 2.71 3.36
CA LEU A 20 -7.99 2.25 3.66
C LEU A 20 -8.82 3.36 4.30
N ARG A 21 -8.26 4.05 5.30
CA ARG A 21 -8.96 5.11 6.01
C ARG A 21 -9.33 6.28 5.09
N ILE A 22 -8.37 6.78 4.31
CA ILE A 22 -8.61 7.85 3.34
C ILE A 22 -9.63 7.41 2.28
N ALA A 23 -9.54 6.18 1.77
CA ALA A 23 -10.47 5.65 0.80
C ALA A 23 -11.92 5.61 1.33
N CYS A 24 -12.10 5.15 2.58
CA CYS A 24 -13.41 5.13 3.23
C CYS A 24 -13.99 6.54 3.40
N ASP A 25 -13.18 7.50 3.87
CA ASP A 25 -13.64 8.86 4.14
C ASP A 25 -14.03 9.62 2.86
N HIS A 26 -13.39 9.28 1.74
CA HIS A 26 -13.68 9.88 0.42
C HIS A 26 -14.66 9.06 -0.43
N GLY A 27 -15.12 7.90 0.04
CA GLY A 27 -16.05 7.04 -0.69
C GLY A 27 -15.48 6.50 -2.00
N VAL A 28 -14.17 6.25 -2.04
CA VAL A 28 -13.46 5.70 -3.21
C VAL A 28 -12.81 4.36 -2.87
N PRO A 29 -12.53 3.47 -3.84
CA PRO A 29 -11.85 2.21 -3.57
C PRO A 29 -10.38 2.41 -3.17
N LYS A 30 -9.91 1.58 -2.21
CA LYS A 30 -8.49 1.28 -2.03
C LYS A 30 -8.09 0.20 -3.01
N ILE A 31 -7.13 0.47 -3.87
CA ILE A 31 -6.57 -0.48 -4.83
C ILE A 31 -5.17 -0.87 -4.33
N SER A 32 -5.04 -2.08 -3.80
CA SER A 32 -3.78 -2.61 -3.28
C SER A 32 -3.30 -3.78 -4.13
N THR A 33 -2.22 -3.58 -4.88
CA THR A 33 -1.64 -4.67 -5.69
C THR A 33 -1.19 -5.84 -4.83
N GLY A 34 -0.69 -5.57 -3.62
CA GLY A 34 -0.32 -6.64 -2.70
C GLY A 34 -1.51 -7.49 -2.24
N ASP A 35 -2.69 -6.88 -2.02
CA ASP A 35 -3.90 -7.62 -1.65
C ASP A 35 -4.42 -8.41 -2.87
N MET A 36 -4.52 -7.79 -4.04
CA MET A 36 -4.94 -8.44 -5.30
C MET A 36 -4.09 -9.68 -5.64
N LEU A 37 -2.75 -9.58 -5.47
CA LEU A 37 -1.85 -10.71 -5.71
C LEU A 37 -2.02 -11.82 -4.65
N ARG A 38 -2.23 -11.48 -3.38
CA ARG A 38 -2.52 -12.46 -2.32
C ARG A 38 -3.83 -13.18 -2.58
N ASP A 39 -4.85 -12.48 -3.02
CA ASP A 39 -6.15 -13.06 -3.37
C ASP A 39 -6.01 -14.01 -4.57
N ALA A 40 -5.21 -13.63 -5.58
CA ALA A 40 -4.89 -14.50 -6.71
C ALA A 40 -4.17 -15.78 -6.26
N VAL A 41 -3.20 -15.70 -5.33
CA VAL A 41 -2.51 -16.87 -4.76
C VAL A 41 -3.46 -17.74 -3.95
N THR A 42 -4.34 -17.13 -3.15
CA THR A 42 -5.28 -17.85 -2.28
C THR A 42 -6.37 -18.56 -3.08
N SER A 43 -6.87 -17.92 -4.13
CA SER A 43 -7.87 -18.52 -5.04
C SER A 43 -7.29 -19.60 -5.97
N GLY A 44 -5.96 -19.72 -6.04
CA GLY A 44 -5.31 -20.66 -6.94
C GLY A 44 -5.47 -20.32 -8.44
N SER A 45 -5.70 -19.05 -8.76
CA SER A 45 -5.78 -18.58 -10.14
C SER A 45 -4.48 -18.87 -10.91
N PRO A 46 -4.49 -18.95 -12.25
CA PRO A 46 -3.27 -19.18 -13.04
C PRO A 46 -2.16 -18.18 -12.71
N LEU A 47 -2.49 -16.92 -12.53
CA LEU A 47 -1.56 -15.89 -12.07
C LEU A 47 -1.04 -16.21 -10.66
N GLY A 48 -1.93 -16.55 -9.72
CA GLY A 48 -1.58 -16.84 -8.33
C GLY A 48 -0.63 -18.04 -8.20
N VAL A 49 -0.80 -19.07 -8.99
CA VAL A 49 0.12 -20.22 -9.05
C VAL A 49 1.51 -19.77 -9.51
N LEU A 50 1.58 -18.94 -10.54
CA LEU A 50 2.84 -18.46 -11.13
C LEU A 50 3.63 -17.56 -10.17
N ILE A 51 2.96 -16.68 -9.41
CA ILE A 51 3.62 -15.66 -8.59
C ILE A 51 3.85 -16.07 -7.13
N ARG A 52 3.32 -17.23 -6.70
CA ARG A 52 3.35 -17.66 -5.29
C ARG A 52 4.75 -17.66 -4.70
N GLU A 53 5.71 -18.26 -5.41
CA GLU A 53 7.09 -18.36 -4.94
C GLU A 53 7.79 -17.01 -4.90
N THR A 54 7.62 -16.19 -5.93
CA THR A 54 8.14 -14.82 -6.01
C THR A 54 7.69 -14.00 -4.81
N MET A 55 6.40 -14.07 -4.47
CA MET A 55 5.85 -13.37 -3.31
C MET A 55 6.35 -13.90 -1.98
N ALA A 56 6.50 -15.23 -1.85
CA ALA A 56 7.02 -15.86 -0.63
C ALA A 56 8.46 -15.42 -0.34
N GLN A 57 9.26 -15.17 -1.37
CA GLN A 57 10.63 -14.67 -1.29
C GLN A 57 10.70 -13.13 -1.12
N GLY A 58 9.56 -12.43 -1.09
CA GLY A 58 9.49 -10.97 -0.96
C GLY A 58 9.94 -10.21 -2.21
N GLN A 59 10.07 -10.89 -3.36
CA GLN A 59 10.44 -10.30 -4.65
C GLN A 59 9.25 -9.62 -5.33
N LEU A 60 9.53 -8.77 -6.33
CA LEU A 60 8.49 -8.16 -7.15
C LEU A 60 8.03 -9.10 -8.26
N VAL A 61 6.73 -9.07 -8.53
CA VAL A 61 6.13 -9.67 -9.73
C VAL A 61 6.48 -8.80 -10.94
N SER A 62 6.55 -9.37 -12.14
CA SER A 62 6.93 -8.63 -13.35
C SER A 62 6.07 -7.39 -13.59
N ASP A 63 6.69 -6.33 -14.09
CA ASP A 63 6.02 -5.04 -14.33
C ASP A 63 4.82 -5.19 -15.26
N ASP A 64 4.94 -5.97 -16.33
CA ASP A 64 3.86 -6.18 -17.30
C ASP A 64 2.61 -6.81 -16.64
N ALA A 65 2.81 -7.81 -15.79
CA ALA A 65 1.71 -8.48 -15.09
C ALA A 65 1.02 -7.51 -14.11
N ILE A 66 1.80 -6.72 -13.37
CA ILE A 66 1.25 -5.75 -12.42
C ILE A 66 0.54 -4.61 -13.15
N VAL A 67 1.11 -4.06 -14.21
CA VAL A 67 0.50 -2.99 -15.01
C VAL A 67 -0.81 -3.46 -15.64
N ALA A 68 -0.85 -4.69 -16.17
CA ALA A 68 -2.09 -5.26 -16.71
C ALA A 68 -3.18 -5.37 -15.63
N LEU A 69 -2.82 -5.89 -14.45
CA LEU A 69 -3.73 -6.04 -13.32
C LEU A 69 -4.29 -4.70 -12.85
N VAL A 70 -3.43 -3.68 -12.72
CA VAL A 70 -3.85 -2.34 -12.30
C VAL A 70 -4.69 -1.66 -13.37
N ARG A 71 -4.33 -1.80 -14.66
CA ARG A 71 -5.11 -1.29 -15.77
C ARG A 71 -6.53 -1.82 -15.73
N GLU A 72 -6.70 -3.14 -15.62
CA GLU A 72 -8.01 -3.77 -15.52
C GLU A 72 -8.82 -3.20 -14.35
N ARG A 73 -8.23 -3.13 -13.15
CA ARG A 73 -8.89 -2.61 -11.95
C ARG A 73 -9.28 -1.13 -12.04
N LEU A 74 -8.50 -0.31 -12.72
CA LEU A 74 -8.80 1.12 -12.92
C LEU A 74 -9.97 1.35 -13.91
N HIS A 75 -10.34 0.36 -14.72
CA HIS A 75 -11.49 0.42 -15.61
C HIS A 75 -12.82 0.14 -14.92
N ASP A 76 -12.81 -0.39 -13.69
CA ASP A 76 -14.02 -0.64 -12.93
C ASP A 76 -14.76 0.66 -12.59
N ASP A 77 -16.08 0.62 -12.54
CA ASP A 77 -16.93 1.81 -12.37
C ASP A 77 -16.70 2.55 -11.05
N ASP A 78 -16.34 1.83 -10.00
CA ASP A 78 -16.03 2.43 -8.71
C ASP A 78 -14.72 3.26 -8.76
N ALA A 79 -13.72 2.80 -9.52
CA ALA A 79 -12.43 3.48 -9.67
C ALA A 79 -12.52 4.75 -10.53
N LYS A 80 -13.51 4.87 -11.43
CA LYS A 80 -13.75 6.06 -12.23
C LYS A 80 -14.06 7.30 -11.38
N LYS A 81 -14.63 7.10 -10.19
CA LYS A 81 -14.97 8.17 -9.24
C LYS A 81 -13.77 8.64 -8.40
N GLY A 82 -12.64 7.98 -8.54
CA GLY A 82 -11.42 8.20 -7.77
C GLY A 82 -10.93 6.91 -7.13
N PHE A 83 -9.73 6.94 -6.55
CA PHE A 83 -9.11 5.78 -5.93
C PHE A 83 -7.94 6.16 -5.02
N VAL A 84 -7.54 5.22 -4.16
CA VAL A 84 -6.29 5.27 -3.42
C VAL A 84 -5.46 4.04 -3.80
N LEU A 85 -4.28 4.28 -4.41
CA LEU A 85 -3.32 3.23 -4.78
C LEU A 85 -2.39 2.92 -3.61
N ASP A 86 -2.23 1.64 -3.28
CA ASP A 86 -1.33 1.12 -2.26
C ASP A 86 -0.45 -0.01 -2.86
N GLY A 87 0.87 0.19 -2.83
CA GLY A 87 1.83 -0.80 -3.30
C GLY A 87 2.03 -0.87 -4.82
N PHE A 88 1.61 0.15 -5.55
CA PHE A 88 1.89 0.39 -6.96
C PHE A 88 1.94 1.91 -7.19
N PRO A 89 2.89 2.44 -8.01
CA PRO A 89 3.99 1.72 -8.64
C PRO A 89 5.11 1.32 -7.67
N ARG A 90 5.89 0.30 -8.03
CA ARG A 90 7.10 -0.12 -7.29
C ARG A 90 8.38 -0.04 -8.11
N THR A 91 8.27 0.28 -9.40
CA THR A 91 9.40 0.55 -10.29
C THR A 91 9.13 1.81 -11.10
N VAL A 92 10.16 2.42 -11.64
CA VAL A 92 10.03 3.61 -12.51
C VAL A 92 9.25 3.25 -13.78
N ALA A 93 9.41 2.02 -14.31
CA ALA A 93 8.64 1.55 -15.46
C ALA A 93 7.13 1.51 -15.16
N GLN A 94 6.75 1.00 -13.99
CA GLN A 94 5.36 1.04 -13.52
C GLN A 94 4.85 2.48 -13.33
N ALA A 95 5.70 3.40 -12.85
CA ALA A 95 5.32 4.81 -12.65
C ALA A 95 5.00 5.49 -14.00
N ASN A 96 5.84 5.26 -15.02
CA ASN A 96 5.57 5.73 -16.37
C ASN A 96 4.28 5.15 -16.95
N ALA A 97 4.04 3.84 -16.74
CA ALA A 97 2.80 3.20 -17.18
C ALA A 97 1.56 3.79 -16.48
N LEU A 98 1.65 4.09 -15.17
CA LEU A 98 0.55 4.73 -14.44
C LEU A 98 0.24 6.11 -15.00
N ASP A 99 1.23 6.94 -15.27
CA ASP A 99 1.03 8.25 -15.86
C ASP A 99 0.31 8.17 -17.22
N GLY A 100 0.69 7.19 -18.05
CA GLY A 100 -0.01 6.92 -19.32
C GLY A 100 -1.47 6.50 -19.12
N LEU A 101 -1.75 5.68 -18.08
CA LEU A 101 -3.12 5.26 -17.77
C LEU A 101 -4.00 6.40 -17.25
N LEU A 102 -3.41 7.41 -16.64
CA LEU A 102 -4.16 8.54 -16.06
C LEU A 102 -4.37 9.70 -17.05
N GLU A 103 -3.76 9.66 -18.24
CA GLU A 103 -3.94 10.64 -19.34
C GLU A 103 -3.87 12.10 -18.85
N GLY A 104 -2.88 12.43 -18.03
CA GLY A 104 -2.70 13.79 -17.48
C GLY A 104 -3.68 14.15 -16.36
N SER A 105 -4.51 13.21 -15.91
CA SER A 105 -5.35 13.43 -14.72
C SER A 105 -4.45 13.62 -13.51
N ALA A 106 -4.83 14.56 -12.65
CA ALA A 106 -4.01 14.86 -11.50
C ALA A 106 -4.02 13.73 -10.46
N LEU A 107 -2.84 13.40 -10.00
CA LEU A 107 -2.54 12.39 -9.00
C LEU A 107 -1.86 13.08 -7.80
N ALA A 108 -2.48 13.03 -6.63
CA ALA A 108 -1.82 13.37 -5.39
C ALA A 108 -0.86 12.24 -5.01
N VAL A 109 0.36 12.56 -4.63
CA VAL A 109 1.37 11.57 -4.24
C VAL A 109 1.84 11.86 -2.82
N VAL A 110 1.71 10.88 -1.94
CA VAL A 110 2.14 11.00 -0.55
C VAL A 110 3.15 9.91 -0.23
N GLU A 111 4.34 10.30 0.19
CA GLU A 111 5.36 9.42 0.74
C GLU A 111 5.25 9.38 2.27
N ILE A 112 5.09 8.18 2.85
CA ILE A 112 5.15 7.95 4.28
C ILE A 112 6.57 7.50 4.63
N GLN A 113 7.30 8.33 5.38
CA GLN A 113 8.68 8.06 5.81
C GLN A 113 8.69 7.45 7.20
N VAL A 114 9.45 6.38 7.40
CA VAL A 114 9.63 5.71 8.70
C VAL A 114 11.06 5.16 8.75
N PRO A 115 11.78 5.30 9.88
CA PRO A 115 13.11 4.71 10.04
C PRO A 115 13.09 3.17 9.92
N ASP A 116 14.14 2.60 9.34
CA ASP A 116 14.23 1.16 9.02
C ASP A 116 14.04 0.25 10.25
N GLU A 117 14.61 0.62 11.40
CA GLU A 117 14.47 -0.17 12.63
C GLU A 117 13.00 -0.27 13.08
N GLU A 118 12.27 0.82 12.95
CA GLU A 118 10.84 0.85 13.27
C GLU A 118 10.01 0.03 12.27
N LEU A 119 10.40 0.03 10.99
CA LEU A 119 9.75 -0.79 9.96
C LEU A 119 9.81 -2.28 10.27
N VAL A 120 11.00 -2.78 10.64
CA VAL A 120 11.19 -4.19 11.02
C VAL A 120 10.33 -4.53 12.24
N ARG A 121 10.34 -3.67 13.26
CA ARG A 121 9.51 -3.82 14.45
C ARG A 121 8.03 -3.92 14.09
N ARG A 122 7.51 -2.98 13.30
CA ARG A 122 6.10 -2.93 12.91
C ARG A 122 5.64 -4.15 12.13
N VAL A 123 6.46 -4.62 11.18
CA VAL A 123 6.07 -5.79 10.37
C VAL A 123 6.05 -7.07 11.20
N ARG A 124 6.98 -7.23 12.14
CA ARG A 124 6.96 -8.38 13.08
C ARG A 124 5.71 -8.41 13.93
N GLY A 125 5.23 -7.23 14.37
CA GLY A 125 4.00 -7.11 15.15
C GLY A 125 2.72 -7.15 14.33
N ARG A 126 2.79 -7.17 12.99
CA ARG A 126 1.62 -7.12 12.14
C ARG A 126 0.79 -8.40 12.23
N ARG A 127 -0.51 -8.23 12.38
CA ARG A 127 -1.51 -9.29 12.25
C ARG A 127 -2.57 -8.88 11.25
N ILE A 128 -3.13 -9.84 10.55
CA ILE A 128 -4.22 -9.62 9.60
C ILE A 128 -5.40 -10.53 9.99
N CYS A 129 -6.59 -10.00 9.87
CA CYS A 129 -7.80 -10.80 10.05
C CYS A 129 -8.05 -11.66 8.83
N GLU A 130 -8.15 -12.99 9.02
CA GLU A 130 -8.45 -13.94 7.93
C GLU A 130 -9.83 -13.69 7.29
N ARG A 131 -10.78 -13.08 8.05
CA ARG A 131 -12.16 -12.89 7.60
C ARG A 131 -12.38 -11.56 6.87
N CYS A 132 -11.86 -10.43 7.39
CA CYS A 132 -12.14 -9.10 6.84
C CYS A 132 -10.90 -8.34 6.35
N GLY A 133 -9.71 -8.94 6.40
CA GLY A 133 -8.47 -8.32 5.92
C GLY A 133 -7.95 -7.15 6.78
N THR A 134 -8.66 -6.76 7.85
CA THR A 134 -8.19 -5.69 8.74
C THR A 134 -6.81 -6.01 9.29
N THR A 135 -5.90 -5.04 9.15
CA THR A 135 -4.55 -5.14 9.70
C THR A 135 -4.49 -4.45 11.06
N VAL A 136 -3.90 -5.12 12.04
CA VAL A 136 -3.66 -4.60 13.39
C VAL A 136 -2.18 -4.75 13.77
N SER A 137 -1.69 -3.89 14.66
CA SER A 137 -0.36 -4.01 15.22
C SER A 137 -0.43 -4.70 16.58
N ALA A 138 0.43 -5.70 16.79
CA ALA A 138 0.57 -6.36 18.07
C ALA A 138 1.19 -5.45 19.16
N PHE A 139 1.78 -4.31 18.76
CA PHE A 139 2.38 -3.36 19.70
C PHE A 139 1.39 -2.29 20.19
N ASP A 140 0.19 -2.21 19.61
CA ASP A 140 -0.88 -1.31 20.07
C ASP A 140 -1.70 -1.89 21.22
N GLY A 141 -1.30 -3.04 21.76
CA GLY A 141 -1.88 -3.76 22.89
C GLY A 141 -1.15 -5.07 23.12
N ASP A 142 -1.52 -5.83 24.17
CA ASP A 142 -0.88 -7.12 24.42
C ASP A 142 -1.15 -8.10 23.27
N PRO A 143 -0.11 -8.53 22.52
CA PRO A 143 -0.28 -9.40 21.36
C PRO A 143 -0.85 -10.77 21.70
N ALA A 144 -0.65 -11.24 22.94
CA ALA A 144 -1.15 -12.52 23.41
C ALA A 144 -2.68 -12.50 23.57
N LEU A 145 -3.28 -11.32 23.70
CA LEU A 145 -4.72 -11.13 23.90
C LEU A 145 -5.49 -10.78 22.62
N ALA A 146 -4.80 -10.41 21.54
CA ALA A 146 -5.44 -10.04 20.28
C ALA A 146 -5.52 -11.24 19.32
N GLN A 147 -6.24 -12.31 19.72
CA GLN A 147 -6.50 -13.44 18.82
C GLN A 147 -7.69 -13.18 17.89
N GLU A 148 -8.54 -12.21 18.21
CA GLU A 148 -9.76 -11.92 17.48
C GLU A 148 -9.79 -10.47 16.97
N CYS A 149 -10.29 -10.32 15.75
CA CYS A 149 -10.46 -9.03 15.10
C CYS A 149 -11.59 -8.24 15.76
N LYS A 150 -11.29 -7.06 16.29
CA LYS A 150 -12.30 -6.17 16.91
C LYS A 150 -13.39 -5.71 15.93
N THR A 151 -13.14 -5.77 14.63
CA THR A 151 -14.10 -5.35 13.60
C THR A 151 -15.14 -6.43 13.28
N CYS A 152 -14.74 -7.72 13.26
CA CYS A 152 -15.64 -8.78 12.79
C CYS A 152 -15.56 -10.10 13.58
N GLY A 153 -14.78 -10.17 14.66
CA GLY A 153 -14.57 -11.39 15.45
C GLY A 153 -13.78 -12.50 14.75
N GLY A 154 -13.20 -12.22 13.57
CA GLY A 154 -12.39 -13.20 12.84
C GLY A 154 -11.01 -13.38 13.48
N ARG A 155 -10.37 -14.53 13.21
CA ARG A 155 -9.03 -14.86 13.71
C ARG A 155 -7.98 -13.91 13.14
N LEU A 156 -7.05 -13.48 13.99
CA LEU A 156 -5.87 -12.69 13.61
C LEU A 156 -4.67 -13.61 13.39
N VAL A 157 -4.05 -13.50 12.23
CA VAL A 157 -2.88 -14.31 11.85
C VAL A 157 -1.73 -13.43 11.38
N GLN A 158 -0.52 -13.94 11.47
CA GLN A 158 0.64 -13.32 10.84
C GLN A 158 0.66 -13.67 9.35
N ARG A 159 1.01 -12.73 8.49
CA ARG A 159 1.22 -13.03 7.07
C ARG A 159 2.42 -13.94 6.87
N SER A 160 2.37 -14.80 5.88
CA SER A 160 3.49 -15.70 5.54
C SER A 160 4.76 -14.94 5.09
N ASP A 161 4.59 -13.71 4.57
CA ASP A 161 5.67 -12.82 4.11
C ASP A 161 6.16 -11.81 5.19
N ASP A 162 5.82 -12.04 6.47
CA ASP A 162 6.20 -11.16 7.60
C ASP A 162 7.25 -11.77 8.56
N SER A 163 7.96 -12.83 8.13
CA SER A 163 9.14 -13.29 8.86
C SER A 163 10.27 -12.24 8.78
N GLU A 164 11.11 -12.13 9.81
CA GLU A 164 12.16 -11.11 9.85
C GLU A 164 13.09 -11.17 8.65
N MET A 165 13.46 -12.37 8.21
CA MET A 165 14.31 -12.56 7.04
C MET A 165 13.64 -12.00 5.77
N VAL A 166 12.39 -12.37 5.51
CA VAL A 166 11.64 -11.89 4.34
C VAL A 166 11.41 -10.38 4.42
N VAL A 167 11.17 -9.83 5.61
CA VAL A 167 11.03 -8.36 5.79
C VAL A 167 12.29 -7.62 5.40
N ARG A 168 13.46 -8.12 5.84
CA ARG A 168 14.76 -7.52 5.48
C ARG A 168 15.03 -7.58 3.98
N ASP A 169 14.68 -8.69 3.34
CA ASP A 169 14.82 -8.83 1.88
C ASP A 169 13.85 -7.92 1.13
N ARG A 170 12.61 -7.77 1.60
CA ARG A 170 11.66 -6.78 1.05
C ARG A 170 12.16 -5.34 1.20
N LEU A 171 12.84 -5.00 2.29
CA LEU A 171 13.45 -3.68 2.45
C LEU A 171 14.60 -3.48 1.45
N LYS A 172 15.46 -4.48 1.23
CA LYS A 172 16.51 -4.41 0.20
C LYS A 172 15.92 -4.19 -1.20
N VAL A 173 14.86 -4.95 -1.54
CA VAL A 173 14.16 -4.79 -2.81
C VAL A 173 13.51 -3.39 -2.90
N TYR A 174 12.90 -2.90 -1.83
CA TYR A 174 12.32 -1.56 -1.79
C TYR A 174 13.38 -0.49 -2.09
N TRP A 175 14.51 -0.51 -1.40
CA TRP A 175 15.56 0.50 -1.59
C TRP A 175 16.18 0.47 -2.99
N ARG A 176 16.28 -0.72 -3.59
CA ARG A 176 16.84 -0.88 -4.93
C ARG A 176 15.85 -0.51 -6.04
N GLU A 177 14.62 -0.98 -5.95
CA GLU A 177 13.65 -0.91 -7.07
C GLU A 177 12.58 0.17 -6.87
N THR A 178 12.12 0.38 -5.62
CA THR A 178 10.95 1.21 -5.35
C THR A 178 11.35 2.62 -4.90
N GLN A 179 12.43 2.77 -4.17
CA GLN A 179 12.89 4.09 -3.76
C GLN A 179 13.11 5.04 -4.95
N PRO A 180 13.64 4.62 -6.12
CA PRO A 180 13.76 5.49 -7.30
C PRO A 180 12.43 6.06 -7.80
N VAL A 181 11.29 5.44 -7.48
CA VAL A 181 9.95 5.98 -7.78
C VAL A 181 9.69 7.29 -7.03
N ILE A 182 10.28 7.47 -5.85
CA ILE A 182 10.18 8.73 -5.12
C ILE A 182 10.79 9.86 -5.97
N GLY A 183 12.02 9.68 -6.49
CA GLY A 183 12.66 10.63 -7.38
C GLY A 183 11.86 10.94 -8.66
N PHE A 184 11.07 9.97 -9.14
CA PHE A 184 10.19 10.18 -10.29
C PHE A 184 9.04 11.16 -9.99
N TYR A 185 8.58 11.22 -8.72
CA TYR A 185 7.43 12.04 -8.33
C TYR A 185 7.81 13.28 -7.50
N GLU A 186 8.97 13.35 -6.85
CA GLU A 186 9.28 14.34 -5.80
C GLU A 186 9.28 15.80 -6.26
N ASP A 187 9.58 16.04 -7.55
CA ASP A 187 9.56 17.40 -8.14
C ASP A 187 8.13 17.84 -8.55
N ARG A 188 7.12 16.99 -8.41
CA ARG A 188 5.76 17.35 -8.80
C ARG A 188 5.09 18.21 -7.73
N PRO A 189 4.34 19.25 -8.11
CA PRO A 189 3.61 20.09 -7.15
C PRO A 189 2.60 19.30 -6.30
N THR A 190 2.19 18.11 -6.77
CA THR A 190 1.26 17.24 -6.06
C THR A 190 1.93 16.23 -5.11
N PHE A 191 3.27 16.27 -4.95
CA PHE A 191 4.01 15.38 -4.05
C PHE A 191 4.12 15.97 -2.65
N ARG A 192 3.90 15.14 -1.62
CA ARG A 192 4.07 15.51 -0.20
C ARG A 192 4.75 14.38 0.57
N ARG A 193 5.56 14.75 1.57
CA ARG A 193 6.18 13.83 2.53
C ARG A 193 5.47 13.93 3.88
N VAL A 194 5.25 12.77 4.51
CA VAL A 194 4.60 12.66 5.81
C VAL A 194 5.45 11.79 6.73
N ASP A 195 5.67 12.25 7.96
CA ASP A 195 6.32 11.44 8.99
C ASP A 195 5.37 10.32 9.45
N GLY A 196 5.74 9.08 9.13
CA GLY A 196 5.00 7.89 9.52
C GLY A 196 5.42 7.32 10.88
N SER A 197 6.37 7.93 11.59
CA SER A 197 6.84 7.48 12.91
C SER A 197 5.91 7.89 14.04
N VAL A 198 5.05 8.89 13.82
CA VAL A 198 4.08 9.41 14.79
C VAL A 198 2.85 8.51 14.91
N ALA A 199 1.92 8.85 15.80
CA ALA A 199 0.70 8.05 16.01
C ALA A 199 -0.14 7.93 14.72
N PRO A 200 -0.81 6.79 14.46
CA PRO A 200 -1.57 6.58 13.23
C PRO A 200 -2.64 7.65 12.93
N VAL A 201 -3.19 8.29 13.96
CA VAL A 201 -4.16 9.38 13.81
C VAL A 201 -3.51 10.65 13.28
N ASP A 202 -2.28 10.95 13.71
CA ASP A 202 -1.53 12.12 13.27
C ASP A 202 -1.01 11.93 11.84
N VAL A 203 -0.55 10.72 11.50
CA VAL A 203 -0.21 10.34 10.11
C VAL A 203 -1.41 10.56 9.19
N TYR A 204 -2.59 10.11 9.63
CA TYR A 204 -3.84 10.32 8.88
C TYR A 204 -4.13 11.81 8.65
N ALA A 205 -4.07 12.61 9.73
CA ALA A 205 -4.33 14.05 9.64
C ALA A 205 -3.36 14.76 8.67
N ALA A 206 -2.07 14.37 8.71
CA ALA A 206 -1.07 14.89 7.80
C ALA A 206 -1.35 14.52 6.32
N ILE A 207 -1.76 13.26 6.06
CA ILE A 207 -2.15 12.83 4.70
C ILE A 207 -3.40 13.57 4.23
N ALA A 208 -4.42 13.71 5.08
CA ALA A 208 -5.65 14.44 4.74
C ALA A 208 -5.36 15.91 4.39
N ALA A 209 -4.50 16.56 5.17
CA ALA A 209 -4.03 17.93 4.89
C ALA A 209 -3.26 18.02 3.56
N ALA A 210 -2.38 17.04 3.29
CA ALA A 210 -1.64 16.95 2.03
C ALA A 210 -2.58 16.81 0.82
N VAL A 211 -3.59 15.95 0.91
CA VAL A 211 -4.61 15.76 -0.14
C VAL A 211 -5.41 17.05 -0.35
N ALA A 212 -5.82 17.73 0.72
CA ALA A 212 -6.56 18.99 0.66
C ALA A 212 -5.73 20.10 -0.02
N SER A 213 -4.42 20.22 0.29
CA SER A 213 -3.54 21.21 -0.32
C SER A 213 -3.40 21.02 -1.83
N VAL A 214 -3.24 19.76 -2.29
CA VAL A 214 -3.15 19.44 -3.72
C VAL A 214 -4.47 19.76 -4.45
N SER A 215 -5.60 19.65 -3.77
CA SER A 215 -6.92 19.98 -4.35
C SER A 215 -7.16 21.48 -4.44
N ALA A 216 -6.52 22.30 -3.60
CA ALA A 216 -6.69 23.75 -3.55
C ALA A 216 -5.78 24.50 -4.55
N GLU A 217 -4.65 23.91 -4.95
CA GLU A 217 -3.66 24.50 -5.88
C GLU A 217 -4.09 24.44 -7.37
N ARG A 218 -5.37 24.12 -7.64
CA ARG A 218 -5.98 24.00 -8.98
C ARG A 218 -7.13 24.99 -9.17
#